data_e355b325228077e8cbe532989d47f9ca
#
_entry.id   e355b325228077e8cbe532989d47f9ca
#
_cell.length_a   1.000
_cell.length_b   1.000
_cell.length_c   1.000
_cell.angle_alpha   90.00
_cell.angle_beta   90.00
_cell.angle_gamma   90.00
#
_symmetry.space_group_name_H-M   'P 1'
#
loop_
_entity.id
_entity.type
_entity.pdbx_description
1 polymer ?
#
loop_
_entity_poly.entity_id
_entity_poly.type
_entity_poly.pdbx_seq_one_letter_code
_entity_poly.pdbx_strand_id
1 'polypeptide(L)'
;MHLGPITKAELPLTIDPAQNTYPYEGDSAPKRRRRKAKPAAGESPAQPAAAEAVSADAGEAVSPDAASPPADAPSSNSGGTPPPPDDGASQGPAPDAPDREKRMPFLEHLEELRWRIIWSVLAVVAAAVGCYFFIDEIISILVHPAPKDIKLIFLSPTEAFMTYLKVAGYAGLVVSLPFVAWQFWRFVMPGLYEKERRAVGPIVVFTVLCFLVGALFAYFLIIPFGLKFLLSYQTDFLVANITIGKYLGFVVTLLLVFGLVFELPVLAYFLSLIGVLTPQFLRSKRRYGILILFIVAAVLTPPDAFSQMMLAIPLLILYEISILVSAAVQRKRKRREAERE
;
A
#
# COMPACT_ATOMS: atom_id res chain seq x y z
N MET A 1 -1.43 -43.69 59.37
CA MET A 1 -2.84 -43.60 58.96
C MET A 1 -2.92 -43.74 57.47
N HIS A 2 -3.63 -44.79 57.03
CA HIS A 2 -3.67 -45.37 55.68
C HIS A 2 -4.14 -44.39 54.55
N LEU A 3 -3.36 -44.33 53.50
CA LEU A 3 -3.80 -43.88 52.19
C LEU A 3 -4.02 -45.12 51.31
N GLY A 4 -5.30 -45.38 50.96
CA GLY A 4 -5.68 -46.47 50.07
C GLY A 4 -5.48 -46.09 48.60
N PRO A 5 -5.25 -47.08 47.73
CA PRO A 5 -4.95 -46.81 46.30
C PRO A 5 -6.23 -46.58 45.51
N ILE A 6 -6.16 -45.55 44.61
CA ILE A 6 -7.24 -45.22 43.65
C ILE A 6 -7.17 -46.22 42.49
N THR A 7 -8.23 -46.99 42.35
CA THR A 7 -8.48 -48.02 41.33
C THR A 7 -8.67 -47.35 39.94
N LYS A 8 -7.91 -47.82 38.97
CA LYS A 8 -8.10 -47.54 37.53
C LYS A 8 -9.48 -48.09 37.11
N ALA A 9 -10.39 -47.22 36.71
CA ALA A 9 -11.58 -47.57 35.99
C ALA A 9 -11.22 -47.80 34.51
N GLU A 10 -11.38 -49.04 34.08
CA GLU A 10 -11.24 -49.44 32.67
C GLU A 10 -12.41 -48.92 31.86
N LEU A 11 -12.09 -48.18 30.77
CA LEU A 11 -13.05 -47.85 29.71
C LEU A 11 -13.11 -49.03 28.72
N PRO A 12 -14.30 -49.58 28.43
CA PRO A 12 -14.41 -50.55 27.34
C PRO A 12 -14.53 -49.81 26.01
N LEU A 13 -13.48 -49.86 25.23
CA LEU A 13 -13.48 -49.56 23.81
C LEU A 13 -13.93 -50.82 23.05
N THR A 14 -15.24 -50.94 22.84
CA THR A 14 -15.75 -51.85 21.82
C THR A 14 -16.67 -51.06 20.92
N ILE A 15 -16.13 -50.62 19.80
CA ILE A 15 -16.89 -50.02 18.69
C ILE A 15 -17.39 -51.20 17.87
N ASP A 16 -18.70 -51.46 17.92
CA ASP A 16 -19.40 -52.42 17.09
C ASP A 16 -19.56 -51.88 15.67
N PRO A 17 -18.99 -52.53 14.63
CA PRO A 17 -19.06 -52.03 13.26
C PRO A 17 -20.41 -52.24 12.56
N ALA A 18 -21.44 -52.72 13.26
CA ALA A 18 -22.72 -53.11 12.67
C ALA A 18 -23.85 -52.07 12.76
N GLN A 19 -23.61 -50.87 13.33
CA GLN A 19 -24.66 -49.85 13.52
C GLN A 19 -24.58 -48.61 12.60
N ASN A 20 -23.96 -48.71 11.45
CA ASN A 20 -23.99 -47.61 10.46
C ASN A 20 -24.84 -47.99 9.24
N THR A 21 -26.11 -48.30 9.46
CA THR A 21 -27.11 -48.43 8.39
C THR A 21 -28.01 -47.19 8.41
N TYR A 22 -27.72 -46.21 7.54
CA TYR A 22 -28.68 -45.20 7.19
C TYR A 22 -29.76 -45.84 6.31
N PRO A 23 -31.05 -45.73 6.60
CA PRO A 23 -32.09 -46.14 5.69
C PRO A 23 -32.20 -45.19 4.53
N TYR A 24 -31.72 -45.60 3.38
CA TYR A 24 -32.01 -44.96 2.10
C TYR A 24 -33.41 -45.44 1.68
N GLU A 25 -34.42 -44.68 2.03
CA GLU A 25 -35.77 -44.89 1.53
C GLU A 25 -35.86 -44.26 0.14
N GLY A 26 -35.68 -45.09 -0.87
CA GLY A 26 -36.00 -44.77 -2.26
C GLY A 26 -37.51 -44.98 -2.44
N ASP A 27 -38.16 -44.04 -3.01
CA ASP A 27 -39.04 -44.27 -4.15
C ASP A 27 -39.82 -42.99 -4.51
N SER A 28 -39.88 -42.79 -5.78
CA SER A 28 -40.90 -42.20 -6.64
C SER A 28 -40.42 -41.05 -7.55
N ALA A 29 -39.91 -41.49 -8.69
CA ALA A 29 -39.72 -40.60 -9.85
C ALA A 29 -41.09 -40.27 -10.50
N PRO A 30 -41.42 -39.00 -10.75
CA PRO A 30 -42.60 -38.66 -11.55
C PRO A 30 -42.35 -38.85 -13.03
N LYS A 31 -43.25 -39.59 -13.69
CA LYS A 31 -43.31 -39.89 -15.12
C LYS A 31 -43.28 -38.61 -15.97
N ARG A 32 -42.23 -38.43 -16.74
CA ARG A 32 -42.11 -37.41 -17.79
C ARG A 32 -43.13 -37.68 -18.90
N ARG A 33 -44.18 -36.87 -19.00
CA ARG A 33 -45.04 -36.75 -20.19
C ARG A 33 -44.24 -36.15 -21.36
N ARG A 34 -44.01 -36.98 -22.38
CA ARG A 34 -43.54 -36.56 -23.70
C ARG A 34 -44.58 -35.65 -24.36
N ARG A 35 -44.33 -34.37 -24.46
CA ARG A 35 -44.99 -33.49 -25.44
C ARG A 35 -44.14 -33.43 -26.69
N LYS A 36 -44.71 -33.92 -27.78
CA LYS A 36 -44.23 -33.75 -29.15
C LYS A 36 -44.22 -32.25 -29.49
N ALA A 37 -43.11 -31.69 -29.85
CA ALA A 37 -43.01 -30.39 -30.50
C ALA A 37 -42.66 -30.61 -31.96
N LYS A 38 -43.44 -29.91 -32.81
CA LYS A 38 -43.39 -29.83 -34.24
C LYS A 38 -42.24 -28.87 -34.67
N PRO A 39 -41.55 -29.11 -35.80
CA PRO A 39 -40.46 -28.26 -36.22
C PRO A 39 -40.99 -27.02 -36.98
N ALA A 40 -40.42 -25.87 -36.72
CA ALA A 40 -40.51 -24.71 -37.61
C ALA A 40 -39.09 -24.25 -37.95
N ALA A 41 -38.95 -24.06 -39.25
CA ALA A 41 -37.73 -23.72 -39.96
C ALA A 41 -37.32 -22.25 -39.75
N GLY A 42 -36.07 -21.98 -39.95
CA GLY A 42 -35.67 -20.67 -40.45
C GLY A 42 -34.52 -20.03 -39.66
N GLU A 43 -33.41 -19.97 -40.38
CA GLU A 43 -32.39 -18.94 -40.36
C GLU A 43 -31.26 -19.00 -39.32
N SER A 44 -30.17 -19.60 -39.80
CA SER A 44 -28.80 -19.11 -39.63
C SER A 44 -28.63 -17.83 -40.45
N PRO A 45 -27.78 -16.86 -40.08
CA PRO A 45 -26.36 -17.02 -40.32
C PRO A 45 -25.39 -16.25 -39.41
N ALA A 46 -24.16 -16.65 -39.64
CA ALA A 46 -22.93 -15.83 -39.68
C ALA A 46 -22.12 -15.63 -38.42
N GLN A 47 -21.15 -16.47 -38.31
CA GLN A 47 -19.79 -16.08 -37.89
C GLN A 47 -19.17 -15.13 -38.90
N PRO A 48 -18.24 -14.30 -38.52
CA PRO A 48 -17.06 -14.09 -39.33
C PRO A 48 -15.76 -14.51 -38.65
N ALA A 49 -15.05 -15.14 -39.49
CA ALA A 49 -13.74 -15.71 -39.50
C ALA A 49 -12.59 -14.80 -39.08
N ALA A 50 -11.55 -15.50 -38.65
CA ALA A 50 -10.15 -15.18 -38.61
C ALA A 50 -9.65 -14.29 -39.75
N ALA A 51 -8.75 -13.37 -39.42
CA ALA A 51 -7.86 -12.75 -40.40
C ALA A 51 -6.44 -13.21 -40.15
N GLU A 52 -5.94 -13.83 -41.15
CA GLU A 52 -4.60 -14.29 -41.37
C GLU A 52 -3.57 -13.16 -41.49
N ALA A 53 -2.37 -13.49 -41.10
CA ALA A 53 -1.11 -12.85 -41.44
C ALA A 53 -0.72 -13.10 -42.88
N VAL A 54 -0.13 -12.09 -43.52
CA VAL A 54 0.76 -12.17 -44.69
C VAL A 54 1.66 -10.93 -44.59
N SER A 55 2.94 -11.03 -44.28
CA SER A 55 4.18 -11.44 -44.98
C SER A 55 4.51 -10.57 -46.19
N ALA A 56 5.69 -9.92 -46.07
CA ALA A 56 6.75 -9.65 -47.01
C ALA A 56 6.46 -8.86 -48.29
N ASP A 57 7.24 -7.86 -48.54
CA ASP A 57 8.31 -7.89 -49.58
C ASP A 57 9.13 -6.59 -49.55
N ALA A 58 10.32 -6.72 -49.67
CA ALA A 58 11.57 -6.35 -50.20
C ALA A 58 11.53 -5.27 -51.30
N GLY A 59 12.59 -4.54 -51.38
CA GLY A 59 13.00 -3.73 -52.52
C GLY A 59 13.59 -2.41 -52.10
N GLU A 60 14.83 -2.38 -52.04
CA GLU A 60 15.95 -2.08 -52.94
C GLU A 60 16.42 -0.63 -52.76
N ALA A 61 17.54 -0.50 -52.16
CA ALA A 61 18.83 -0.03 -52.66
C ALA A 61 18.81 1.12 -53.67
N VAL A 62 19.47 2.20 -53.32
CA VAL A 62 20.48 2.90 -54.14
C VAL A 62 21.27 3.88 -53.30
N SER A 63 22.53 3.63 -53.05
CA SER A 63 23.66 4.60 -53.02
C SER A 63 24.22 4.60 -54.44
N PRO A 64 25.09 5.48 -54.90
CA PRO A 64 26.09 6.31 -54.20
C PRO A 64 26.28 7.73 -54.82
N ASP A 65 27.12 8.54 -54.25
CA ASP A 65 28.31 9.19 -54.85
C ASP A 65 28.72 10.40 -54.00
N ALA A 66 29.80 10.37 -53.39
CA ALA A 66 31.17 10.80 -53.75
C ALA A 66 31.27 12.29 -54.13
N ALA A 67 31.95 13.03 -53.29
CA ALA A 67 33.07 13.91 -53.68
C ALA A 67 33.61 14.72 -52.49
N SER A 68 34.81 14.37 -52.09
CA SER A 68 35.80 15.29 -51.45
C SER A 68 36.71 15.87 -52.52
N PRO A 69 37.72 16.65 -52.15
CA PRO A 69 37.79 18.07 -51.84
C PRO A 69 38.49 18.86 -52.96
N PRO A 70 38.94 20.12 -52.81
CA PRO A 70 40.38 20.30 -52.54
C PRO A 70 40.76 21.48 -51.60
N ALA A 71 41.98 21.31 -51.14
CA ALA A 71 42.82 22.25 -50.44
C ALA A 71 43.19 23.45 -51.28
N ASP A 72 43.46 24.58 -50.57
CA ASP A 72 44.58 25.46 -50.86
C ASP A 72 44.88 26.36 -49.67
N ALA A 73 46.10 26.25 -49.15
CA ALA A 73 46.82 27.28 -48.44
C ALA A 73 47.66 28.01 -49.51
N PRO A 74 48.26 29.20 -49.33
CA PRO A 74 49.19 29.50 -48.24
C PRO A 74 49.33 30.95 -47.76
N SER A 75 50.11 31.12 -46.64
CA SER A 75 51.12 32.14 -46.30
C SER A 75 50.64 33.60 -46.17
N SER A 76 51.05 34.35 -45.21
CA SER A 76 52.35 34.77 -44.72
C SER A 76 52.24 35.77 -43.56
N ASN A 77 52.94 35.54 -42.50
CA ASN A 77 54.04 36.32 -41.98
C ASN A 77 53.80 37.77 -41.62
N SER A 78 53.97 38.08 -40.34
CA SER A 78 54.82 39.16 -39.74
C SER A 78 54.41 39.35 -38.29
N GLY A 79 55.19 39.04 -37.30
CA GLY A 79 56.22 39.85 -36.80
C GLY A 79 55.69 40.94 -35.85
N GLY A 80 55.61 40.63 -34.51
CA GLY A 80 55.30 41.64 -33.50
C GLY A 80 55.74 41.19 -32.13
N THR A 81 56.75 41.75 -31.63
CA THR A 81 57.44 41.65 -30.33
C THR A 81 56.46 41.68 -29.14
N PRO A 82 56.69 40.94 -28.06
CA PRO A 82 55.90 41.07 -26.83
C PRO A 82 56.32 42.27 -25.99
N PRO A 83 55.39 43.02 -25.40
CA PRO A 83 55.70 44.04 -24.39
C PRO A 83 56.04 43.40 -23.04
N PRO A 84 56.79 44.16 -22.19
CA PRO A 84 57.32 43.67 -20.92
C PRO A 84 56.21 43.50 -19.85
N PRO A 85 56.49 42.71 -18.78
CA PRO A 85 55.54 42.49 -17.68
C PRO A 85 55.38 43.75 -16.84
N ASP A 86 54.16 44.21 -16.69
CA ASP A 86 53.80 45.24 -15.73
C ASP A 86 53.43 44.66 -14.41
N ASP A 87 54.23 45.02 -13.41
CA ASP A 87 54.08 44.62 -12.01
C ASP A 87 52.92 45.41 -11.37
N GLY A 88 52.04 44.71 -10.71
CA GLY A 88 51.29 45.35 -9.63
C GLY A 88 49.88 45.78 -9.95
N ALA A 89 48.92 44.79 -9.91
CA ALA A 89 47.57 45.12 -9.53
C ALA A 89 47.09 44.07 -8.53
N SER A 90 46.99 44.50 -7.28
CA SER A 90 46.36 43.83 -6.17
C SER A 90 45.00 43.28 -6.60
N GLN A 91 44.90 41.97 -6.69
CA GLN A 91 43.62 41.29 -6.73
C GLN A 91 42.93 41.49 -5.37
N GLY A 92 42.03 42.46 -5.33
CA GLY A 92 41.04 42.55 -4.28
C GLY A 92 40.27 41.23 -4.18
N PRO A 93 39.76 40.87 -3.01
CA PRO A 93 38.99 39.65 -2.86
C PRO A 93 37.82 39.69 -3.83
N ALA A 94 37.70 38.64 -4.65
CA ALA A 94 36.55 38.44 -5.53
C ALA A 94 35.27 38.57 -4.69
N PRO A 95 34.24 39.30 -5.14
CA PRO A 95 32.98 39.36 -4.44
C PRO A 95 32.47 37.91 -4.32
N ASP A 96 32.18 37.53 -3.08
CA ASP A 96 31.56 36.27 -2.73
C ASP A 96 30.51 35.92 -3.77
N ALA A 97 30.79 34.89 -4.56
CA ALA A 97 29.79 34.31 -5.45
C ALA A 97 28.60 33.92 -4.58
N PRO A 98 27.39 34.45 -4.85
CA PRO A 98 26.23 34.07 -4.06
C PRO A 98 26.17 32.57 -4.05
N ASP A 99 26.04 32.02 -2.85
CA ASP A 99 25.83 30.60 -2.59
C ASP A 99 24.95 30.02 -3.70
N ARG A 100 25.57 29.34 -4.63
CA ARG A 100 24.85 28.43 -5.53
C ARG A 100 24.31 27.35 -4.63
N GLU A 101 23.14 27.62 -4.02
CA GLU A 101 22.29 26.58 -3.52
C GLU A 101 22.30 25.48 -4.59
N LYS A 102 22.90 24.37 -4.26
CA LYS A 102 22.96 23.20 -5.12
C LYS A 102 21.52 22.77 -5.39
N ARG A 103 20.91 23.40 -6.38
CA ARG A 103 19.67 22.89 -6.98
C ARG A 103 20.08 21.59 -7.63
N MET A 104 19.82 20.47 -6.95
CA MET A 104 20.00 19.16 -7.55
C MET A 104 19.27 19.15 -8.89
N PRO A 105 19.93 18.86 -10.02
CA PRO A 105 19.25 18.74 -11.29
C PRO A 105 18.14 17.67 -11.13
N PHE A 106 16.99 17.90 -11.75
CA PHE A 106 15.80 17.03 -11.63
C PHE A 106 16.14 15.54 -11.85
N LEU A 107 17.08 15.26 -12.76
CA LEU A 107 17.54 13.90 -13.04
C LEU A 107 18.28 13.27 -11.85
N GLU A 108 19.09 14.01 -11.12
CA GLU A 108 19.80 13.54 -9.92
C GLU A 108 18.80 13.19 -8.80
N HIS A 109 17.73 13.99 -8.67
CA HIS A 109 16.66 13.71 -7.72
C HIS A 109 15.86 12.45 -8.09
N LEU A 110 15.62 12.18 -9.38
CA LEU A 110 15.01 10.94 -9.84
C LEU A 110 15.90 9.73 -9.60
N GLU A 111 17.21 9.85 -9.77
CA GLU A 111 18.16 8.79 -9.48
C GLU A 111 18.22 8.49 -7.98
N GLU A 112 18.19 9.53 -7.14
CA GLU A 112 18.08 9.38 -5.68
C GLU A 112 16.79 8.64 -5.30
N LEU A 113 15.66 8.98 -5.90
CA LEU A 113 14.37 8.30 -5.69
C LEU A 113 14.47 6.80 -6.02
N ARG A 114 15.06 6.47 -7.18
CA ARG A 114 15.25 5.08 -7.61
C ARG A 114 15.98 4.26 -6.54
N TRP A 115 17.15 4.76 -6.08
CA TRP A 115 17.95 4.06 -5.08
C TRP A 115 17.22 3.91 -3.75
N ARG A 116 16.47 4.93 -3.31
CA ARG A 116 15.70 4.88 -2.07
C ARG A 116 14.55 3.88 -2.14
N ILE A 117 13.87 3.80 -3.29
CA ILE A 117 12.84 2.78 -3.51
C ILE A 117 13.45 1.38 -3.46
N ILE A 118 14.58 1.15 -4.13
CA ILE A 118 15.25 -0.14 -4.14
C ILE A 118 15.62 -0.56 -2.71
N TRP A 119 16.22 0.31 -1.92
CA TRP A 119 16.57 0.01 -0.52
C TRP A 119 15.34 -0.23 0.36
N SER A 120 14.27 0.52 0.13
CA SER A 120 12.99 0.32 0.85
C SER A 120 12.38 -1.04 0.53
N VAL A 121 12.32 -1.42 -0.75
CA VAL A 121 11.82 -2.73 -1.19
C VAL A 121 12.69 -3.85 -0.64
N LEU A 122 14.01 -3.71 -0.70
CA LEU A 122 14.94 -4.72 -0.16
C LEU A 122 14.74 -4.91 1.35
N ALA A 123 14.55 -3.82 2.10
CA ALA A 123 14.27 -3.87 3.54
C ALA A 123 12.94 -4.59 3.82
N VAL A 124 11.89 -4.30 3.04
CA VAL A 124 10.59 -4.98 3.16
C VAL A 124 10.73 -6.48 2.89
N VAL A 125 11.43 -6.86 1.81
CA VAL A 125 11.65 -8.27 1.46
C VAL A 125 12.47 -8.99 2.55
N ALA A 126 13.54 -8.37 3.03
CA ALA A 126 14.35 -8.95 4.10
C ALA A 126 13.55 -9.12 5.39
N ALA A 127 12.74 -8.12 5.77
CA ALA A 127 11.85 -8.20 6.91
C ALA A 127 10.75 -9.26 6.71
N ALA A 128 10.20 -9.39 5.49
CA ALA A 128 9.19 -10.41 5.17
C ALA A 128 9.75 -11.83 5.31
N VAL A 129 10.99 -12.06 4.84
CA VAL A 129 11.69 -13.34 5.06
C VAL A 129 11.90 -13.60 6.56
N GLY A 130 12.31 -12.58 7.32
CA GLY A 130 12.43 -12.69 8.77
C GLY A 130 11.11 -13.02 9.46
N CYS A 131 10.00 -12.33 9.08
CA CYS A 131 8.67 -12.58 9.61
C CYS A 131 8.13 -13.98 9.25
N TYR A 132 8.57 -14.55 8.13
CA TYR A 132 8.14 -15.89 7.73
C TYR A 132 8.57 -16.98 8.72
N PHE A 133 9.69 -16.79 9.42
CA PHE A 133 10.12 -17.72 10.49
C PHE A 133 9.24 -17.67 11.74
N PHE A 134 8.50 -16.59 11.94
CA PHE A 134 7.57 -16.37 13.05
C PHE A 134 6.11 -16.33 12.58
N ILE A 135 5.81 -16.98 11.45
CA ILE A 135 4.52 -16.81 10.78
C ILE A 135 3.35 -17.36 11.61
N ASP A 136 3.56 -18.46 12.34
CA ASP A 136 2.51 -19.08 13.14
C ASP A 136 2.10 -18.19 14.31
N GLU A 137 3.06 -17.52 14.96
CA GLU A 137 2.82 -16.55 16.02
C GLU A 137 2.06 -15.32 15.47
N ILE A 138 2.49 -14.82 14.30
CA ILE A 138 1.84 -13.68 13.65
C ILE A 138 0.39 -14.02 13.28
N ILE A 139 0.15 -15.19 12.69
CA ILE A 139 -1.20 -15.65 12.35
C ILE A 139 -2.04 -15.82 13.61
N SER A 140 -1.49 -16.39 14.67
CA SER A 140 -2.17 -16.54 15.96
C SER A 140 -2.65 -15.19 16.51
N ILE A 141 -1.81 -14.15 16.44
CA ILE A 141 -2.19 -12.78 16.82
C ILE A 141 -3.30 -12.25 15.91
N LEU A 142 -3.18 -12.41 14.60
CA LEU A 142 -4.16 -11.91 13.64
C LEU A 142 -5.51 -12.64 13.72
N VAL A 143 -5.52 -13.89 14.15
CA VAL A 143 -6.75 -14.69 14.33
C VAL A 143 -7.42 -14.41 15.68
N HIS A 144 -6.69 -13.91 16.67
CA HIS A 144 -7.23 -13.66 18.01
C HIS A 144 -8.51 -12.79 18.05
N PRO A 145 -8.72 -11.77 17.18
CA PRO A 145 -9.97 -11.00 17.15
C PRO A 145 -11.17 -11.77 16.60
N ALA A 146 -10.95 -12.96 16.01
CA ALA A 146 -12.05 -13.77 15.51
C ALA A 146 -12.90 -14.33 16.66
N PRO A 147 -14.23 -14.40 16.52
CA PRO A 147 -15.08 -15.08 17.46
C PRO A 147 -14.69 -16.56 17.60
N LYS A 148 -14.64 -17.05 18.84
CA LYS A 148 -14.17 -18.42 19.16
C LYS A 148 -15.02 -19.54 18.54
N ASP A 149 -16.26 -19.21 18.17
CA ASP A 149 -17.22 -20.16 17.62
C ASP A 149 -17.00 -20.43 16.12
N ILE A 150 -16.10 -19.68 15.47
CA ILE A 150 -15.85 -19.80 14.05
C ILE A 150 -14.56 -20.58 13.81
N LYS A 151 -14.69 -21.70 13.09
CA LYS A 151 -13.55 -22.45 12.58
C LYS A 151 -13.16 -21.90 11.22
N LEU A 152 -11.97 -21.35 11.12
CA LEU A 152 -11.40 -20.97 9.84
C LEU A 152 -11.01 -22.23 9.06
N ILE A 153 -11.42 -22.30 7.81
CA ILE A 153 -11.16 -23.43 6.92
C ILE A 153 -10.27 -22.97 5.75
N PHE A 154 -9.58 -23.88 5.11
CA PHE A 154 -8.96 -23.67 3.82
C PHE A 154 -9.60 -24.60 2.78
N LEU A 155 -9.84 -24.09 1.58
CA LEU A 155 -10.47 -24.85 0.50
C LEU A 155 -9.44 -25.57 -0.37
N SER A 156 -8.19 -25.09 -0.36
CA SER A 156 -7.09 -25.74 -1.07
C SER A 156 -5.76 -25.57 -0.32
N PRO A 157 -4.82 -26.51 -0.44
CA PRO A 157 -3.48 -26.38 0.15
C PRO A 157 -2.73 -25.15 -0.34
N THR A 158 -2.94 -24.77 -1.61
CA THR A 158 -2.36 -23.56 -2.21
C THR A 158 -2.89 -22.27 -1.57
N GLU A 159 -4.16 -22.24 -1.13
CA GLU A 159 -4.71 -21.08 -0.42
C GLU A 159 -3.97 -20.84 0.90
N ALA A 160 -3.74 -21.89 1.68
CA ALA A 160 -3.00 -21.78 2.93
C ALA A 160 -1.58 -21.25 2.69
N PHE A 161 -0.82 -21.85 1.77
CA PHE A 161 0.53 -21.41 1.43
C PHE A 161 0.59 -19.94 0.99
N MET A 162 -0.28 -19.55 0.05
CA MET A 162 -0.33 -18.16 -0.43
C MET A 162 -0.74 -17.17 0.66
N THR A 163 -1.57 -17.60 1.61
CA THR A 163 -1.97 -16.78 2.75
C THR A 163 -0.79 -16.55 3.69
N TYR A 164 -0.03 -17.58 4.00
CA TYR A 164 1.19 -17.46 4.81
C TYR A 164 2.19 -16.50 4.17
N LEU A 165 2.43 -16.65 2.86
CA LEU A 165 3.34 -15.75 2.12
C LEU A 165 2.86 -14.30 2.12
N LYS A 166 1.57 -14.06 1.90
CA LYS A 166 0.98 -12.71 1.96
C LYS A 166 1.11 -12.10 3.36
N VAL A 167 0.77 -12.85 4.41
CA VAL A 167 0.87 -12.36 5.80
C VAL A 167 2.31 -12.03 6.15
N ALA A 168 3.28 -12.86 5.76
CA ALA A 168 4.70 -12.57 5.95
C ALA A 168 5.13 -11.28 5.22
N GLY A 169 4.65 -11.08 3.99
CA GLY A 169 4.90 -9.85 3.23
C GLY A 169 4.34 -8.60 3.93
N TYR A 170 3.13 -8.67 4.42
CA TYR A 170 2.51 -7.56 5.15
C TYR A 170 3.16 -7.31 6.51
N ALA A 171 3.49 -8.36 7.26
CA ALA A 171 4.22 -8.23 8.51
C ALA A 171 5.60 -7.61 8.27
N GLY A 172 6.29 -8.04 7.21
CA GLY A 172 7.56 -7.45 6.77
C GLY A 172 7.45 -5.97 6.44
N LEU A 173 6.36 -5.53 5.79
CA LEU A 173 6.08 -4.13 5.54
C LEU A 173 5.94 -3.33 6.84
N VAL A 174 5.18 -3.85 7.81
CA VAL A 174 4.98 -3.19 9.12
C VAL A 174 6.29 -3.13 9.91
N VAL A 175 7.07 -4.21 9.95
CA VAL A 175 8.35 -4.26 10.67
C VAL A 175 9.39 -3.35 10.02
N SER A 176 9.40 -3.25 8.69
CA SER A 176 10.32 -2.36 7.95
C SER A 176 9.87 -0.90 7.91
N LEU A 177 8.66 -0.58 8.40
CA LEU A 177 8.08 0.76 8.36
C LEU A 177 9.00 1.88 8.87
N PRO A 178 9.74 1.72 10.00
CA PRO A 178 10.65 2.76 10.46
C PRO A 178 11.73 3.10 9.42
N PHE A 179 12.26 2.08 8.74
CA PHE A 179 13.27 2.27 7.71
C PHE A 179 12.67 2.87 6.43
N VAL A 180 11.49 2.39 6.00
CA VAL A 180 10.77 2.92 4.83
C VAL A 180 10.38 4.38 5.07
N ALA A 181 9.83 4.70 6.23
CA ALA A 181 9.51 6.08 6.62
C ALA A 181 10.77 6.97 6.63
N TRP A 182 11.88 6.48 7.17
CA TRP A 182 13.16 7.19 7.14
C TRP A 182 13.61 7.48 5.71
N GLN A 183 13.56 6.49 4.79
CA GLN A 183 13.92 6.67 3.39
C GLN A 183 13.01 7.68 2.69
N PHE A 184 11.70 7.59 2.94
CA PHE A 184 10.72 8.53 2.41
C PHE A 184 10.98 9.97 2.87
N TRP A 185 11.12 10.20 4.18
CA TRP A 185 11.35 11.53 4.72
C TRP A 185 12.72 12.11 4.32
N ARG A 186 13.73 11.27 4.20
CA ARG A 186 15.03 11.67 3.70
C ARG A 186 14.99 12.08 2.21
N PHE A 187 14.13 11.45 1.41
CA PHE A 187 13.87 11.86 0.02
C PHE A 187 13.21 13.24 -0.04
N VAL A 188 12.29 13.53 0.85
CA VAL A 188 11.59 14.82 0.92
C VAL A 188 12.49 15.96 1.47
N MET A 189 13.51 15.61 2.26
CA MET A 189 14.40 16.54 2.96
C MET A 189 15.10 17.58 2.05
N PRO A 190 15.61 17.27 0.84
CA PRO A 190 16.26 18.25 -0.03
C PRO A 190 15.34 19.42 -0.41
N GLY A 191 14.04 19.21 -0.43
CA GLY A 191 13.04 20.26 -0.69
C GLY A 191 12.72 21.17 0.50
N LEU A 192 13.34 20.95 1.69
CA LEU A 192 13.09 21.70 2.90
C LEU A 192 14.17 22.76 3.17
N TYR A 193 13.76 23.88 3.80
CA TYR A 193 14.71 24.86 4.34
C TYR A 193 15.57 24.24 5.45
N GLU A 194 16.80 24.70 5.62
CA GLU A 194 17.74 24.16 6.62
C GLU A 194 17.19 24.10 8.06
N LYS A 195 16.36 25.08 8.43
CA LYS A 195 15.71 25.14 9.74
C LYS A 195 14.66 24.03 9.93
N GLU A 196 14.10 23.50 8.85
CA GLU A 196 13.04 22.49 8.84
C GLU A 196 13.64 21.08 8.79
N ARG A 197 14.86 20.90 8.29
CA ARG A 197 15.57 19.61 8.25
C ARG A 197 15.71 18.98 9.63
N ARG A 198 15.84 19.78 10.69
CA ARG A 198 15.93 19.30 12.07
C ARG A 198 14.61 18.63 12.56
N ALA A 199 13.49 18.90 11.92
CA ALA A 199 12.19 18.32 12.26
C ALA A 199 12.01 16.91 11.67
N VAL A 200 12.84 16.48 10.73
CA VAL A 200 12.65 15.17 10.04
C VAL A 200 12.77 13.99 10.99
N GLY A 201 13.74 13.98 11.91
CA GLY A 201 13.87 12.89 12.88
C GLY A 201 12.62 12.68 13.73
N PRO A 202 12.13 13.71 14.43
CA PRO A 202 10.85 13.63 15.14
C PRO A 202 9.68 13.23 14.25
N ILE A 203 9.58 13.72 13.01
CA ILE A 203 8.49 13.38 12.09
C ILE A 203 8.49 11.88 11.77
N VAL A 204 9.66 11.27 11.51
CA VAL A 204 9.76 9.80 11.28
C VAL A 204 9.22 9.02 12.48
N VAL A 205 9.58 9.42 13.69
CA VAL A 205 9.06 8.78 14.92
C VAL A 205 7.55 8.92 15.01
N PHE A 206 7.02 10.11 14.75
CA PHE A 206 5.56 10.36 14.74
C PHE A 206 4.85 9.55 13.66
N THR A 207 5.42 9.43 12.44
CA THR A 207 4.90 8.56 11.38
C THR A 207 4.78 7.13 11.88
N VAL A 208 5.83 6.53 12.42
CA VAL A 208 5.78 5.15 12.93
C VAL A 208 4.75 5.00 14.06
N LEU A 209 4.69 5.96 14.99
CA LEU A 209 3.72 5.92 16.10
C LEU A 209 2.28 6.05 15.60
N CYS A 210 2.00 6.98 14.68
CA CYS A 210 0.66 7.17 14.13
C CYS A 210 0.20 5.95 13.36
N PHE A 211 1.07 5.35 12.55
CA PHE A 211 0.75 4.10 11.87
C PHE A 211 0.40 2.97 12.85
N LEU A 212 1.24 2.77 13.87
CA LEU A 212 0.99 1.74 14.89
C LEU A 212 -0.31 2.00 15.66
N VAL A 213 -0.59 3.25 16.03
CA VAL A 213 -1.86 3.62 16.69
C VAL A 213 -3.04 3.33 15.77
N GLY A 214 -2.94 3.63 14.46
CA GLY A 214 -3.96 3.30 13.47
C GLY A 214 -4.18 1.81 13.32
N ALA A 215 -3.10 1.03 13.23
CA ALA A 215 -3.18 -0.42 13.18
C ALA A 215 -3.79 -1.02 14.46
N LEU A 216 -3.39 -0.55 15.65
CA LEU A 216 -3.97 -0.98 16.93
C LEU A 216 -5.45 -0.60 17.03
N PHE A 217 -5.82 0.59 16.58
CA PHE A 217 -7.22 1.03 16.53
C PHE A 217 -8.05 0.09 15.63
N ALA A 218 -7.54 -0.27 14.45
CA ALA A 218 -8.22 -1.24 13.59
C ALA A 218 -8.32 -2.61 14.25
N TYR A 219 -7.23 -3.08 14.88
CA TYR A 219 -7.16 -4.39 15.52
C TYR A 219 -8.15 -4.55 16.68
N PHE A 220 -8.20 -3.58 17.60
CA PHE A 220 -9.01 -3.68 18.80
C PHE A 220 -10.45 -3.20 18.62
N LEU A 221 -10.69 -2.29 17.68
CA LEU A 221 -12.00 -1.69 17.52
C LEU A 221 -12.68 -2.12 16.21
N ILE A 222 -12.06 -1.83 15.07
CA ILE A 222 -12.72 -1.99 13.77
C ILE A 222 -12.94 -3.45 13.41
N ILE A 223 -11.92 -4.30 13.57
CA ILE A 223 -12.00 -5.72 13.20
C ILE A 223 -13.06 -6.45 14.04
N PRO A 224 -13.07 -6.38 15.39
CA PRO A 224 -14.09 -7.07 16.18
C PRO A 224 -15.51 -6.60 15.89
N PHE A 225 -15.71 -5.29 15.76
CA PHE A 225 -17.02 -4.74 15.42
C PHE A 225 -17.49 -5.13 14.03
N GLY A 226 -16.60 -5.05 13.03
CA GLY A 226 -16.90 -5.45 11.65
C GLY A 226 -17.25 -6.94 11.55
N LEU A 227 -16.46 -7.80 12.19
CA LEU A 227 -16.74 -9.24 12.22
C LEU A 227 -18.06 -9.54 12.92
N LYS A 228 -18.32 -8.95 14.10
CA LYS A 228 -19.57 -9.13 14.81
C LYS A 228 -20.77 -8.74 13.96
N PHE A 229 -20.68 -7.65 13.23
CA PHE A 229 -21.73 -7.21 12.32
C PHE A 229 -21.92 -8.16 11.15
N LEU A 230 -20.85 -8.54 10.44
CA LEU A 230 -20.95 -9.46 9.31
C LEU A 230 -21.53 -10.84 9.72
N LEU A 231 -21.21 -11.27 10.93
CA LEU A 231 -21.67 -12.55 11.46
C LEU A 231 -23.09 -12.49 12.04
N SER A 232 -23.64 -11.29 12.26
CA SER A 232 -25.02 -11.13 12.74
C SER A 232 -26.08 -11.59 11.73
N TYR A 233 -25.68 -11.81 10.46
CA TYR A 233 -26.55 -12.37 9.41
C TYR A 233 -26.63 -13.90 9.43
N GLN A 234 -25.94 -14.58 10.37
CA GLN A 234 -26.06 -16.02 10.56
C GLN A 234 -27.45 -16.38 11.08
N THR A 235 -28.00 -17.49 10.59
CA THR A 235 -29.28 -18.10 11.02
C THR A 235 -29.08 -19.59 11.17
N ASP A 236 -30.06 -20.30 11.73
CA ASP A 236 -29.99 -21.75 11.93
C ASP A 236 -29.73 -22.55 10.64
N PHE A 237 -30.11 -22.00 9.49
CA PHE A 237 -29.89 -22.58 8.16
C PHE A 237 -28.76 -21.92 7.36
N LEU A 238 -28.13 -20.82 7.87
CA LEU A 238 -27.05 -20.09 7.21
C LEU A 238 -25.85 -19.97 8.15
N VAL A 239 -24.91 -20.90 8.02
CA VAL A 239 -23.68 -20.92 8.81
C VAL A 239 -22.53 -20.31 8.00
N ALA A 240 -21.79 -19.37 8.59
CA ALA A 240 -20.64 -18.78 7.93
C ALA A 240 -19.45 -19.74 7.92
N ASN A 241 -19.04 -20.18 6.74
CA ASN A 241 -17.79 -20.87 6.50
C ASN A 241 -16.76 -19.87 5.93
N ILE A 242 -15.87 -19.38 6.77
CA ILE A 242 -14.90 -18.36 6.39
C ILE A 242 -13.57 -19.04 6.10
N THR A 243 -13.02 -18.80 4.89
CA THR A 243 -11.69 -19.30 4.57
C THR A 243 -10.63 -18.42 5.24
N ILE A 244 -9.54 -19.06 5.68
CA ILE A 244 -8.42 -18.39 6.33
C ILE A 244 -7.83 -17.27 5.45
N GLY A 245 -7.77 -17.50 4.13
CA GLY A 245 -7.25 -16.51 3.18
C GLY A 245 -8.11 -15.25 3.10
N LYS A 246 -9.44 -15.38 3.08
CA LYS A 246 -10.37 -14.24 3.08
C LYS A 246 -10.34 -13.49 4.41
N TYR A 247 -10.33 -14.24 5.53
CA TYR A 247 -10.26 -13.66 6.86
C TYR A 247 -8.97 -12.83 7.05
N LEU A 248 -7.81 -13.46 6.86
CA LEU A 248 -6.53 -12.77 7.03
C LEU A 248 -6.34 -11.63 6.03
N GLY A 249 -6.81 -11.81 4.78
CA GLY A 249 -6.83 -10.74 3.80
C GLY A 249 -7.62 -9.52 4.26
N PHE A 250 -8.82 -9.72 4.81
CA PHE A 250 -9.65 -8.66 5.39
C PHE A 250 -8.96 -7.97 6.58
N VAL A 251 -8.47 -8.75 7.55
CA VAL A 251 -7.78 -8.23 8.73
C VAL A 251 -6.58 -7.38 8.34
N VAL A 252 -5.69 -7.91 7.52
CA VAL A 252 -4.45 -7.21 7.12
C VAL A 252 -4.75 -5.95 6.31
N THR A 253 -5.73 -6.01 5.42
CA THR A 253 -6.14 -4.83 4.63
C THR A 253 -6.63 -3.72 5.56
N LEU A 254 -7.46 -4.03 6.56
CA LEU A 254 -7.91 -3.05 7.54
C LEU A 254 -6.76 -2.46 8.36
N LEU A 255 -5.84 -3.30 8.85
CA LEU A 255 -4.66 -2.85 9.60
C LEU A 255 -3.82 -1.87 8.79
N LEU A 256 -3.53 -2.19 7.52
CA LEU A 256 -2.73 -1.33 6.66
C LEU A 256 -3.43 -0.03 6.31
N VAL A 257 -4.71 -0.10 5.95
CA VAL A 257 -5.44 1.11 5.54
C VAL A 257 -5.62 2.05 6.72
N PHE A 258 -6.00 1.54 7.89
CA PHE A 258 -6.10 2.39 9.08
C PHE A 258 -4.74 2.93 9.50
N GLY A 259 -3.68 2.10 9.46
CA GLY A 259 -2.31 2.57 9.68
C GLY A 259 -1.97 3.73 8.76
N LEU A 260 -2.23 3.60 7.45
CA LEU A 260 -1.95 4.64 6.46
C LEU A 260 -2.83 5.89 6.63
N VAL A 261 -4.12 5.74 6.95
CA VAL A 261 -5.02 6.88 7.14
C VAL A 261 -4.67 7.66 8.41
N PHE A 262 -4.15 7.00 9.43
CA PHE A 262 -3.63 7.68 10.62
C PHE A 262 -2.39 8.54 10.37
N GLU A 263 -1.76 8.41 9.18
CA GLU A 263 -0.71 9.33 8.72
C GLU A 263 -1.26 10.69 8.26
N LEU A 264 -2.56 10.83 7.99
CA LEU A 264 -3.14 12.09 7.53
C LEU A 264 -2.82 13.29 8.44
N PRO A 265 -2.90 13.21 9.77
CA PRO A 265 -2.51 14.30 10.65
C PRO A 265 -1.02 14.65 10.56
N VAL A 266 -0.14 13.66 10.38
CA VAL A 266 1.32 13.86 10.24
C VAL A 266 1.63 14.51 8.91
N LEU A 267 1.02 14.04 7.84
CA LEU A 267 1.12 14.66 6.51
C LEU A 267 0.59 16.10 6.54
N ALA A 268 -0.56 16.35 7.18
CA ALA A 268 -1.10 17.68 7.32
C ALA A 268 -0.18 18.62 8.12
N TYR A 269 0.43 18.12 9.19
CA TYR A 269 1.43 18.83 9.97
C TYR A 269 2.62 19.25 9.09
N PHE A 270 3.20 18.29 8.38
CA PHE A 270 4.37 18.51 7.54
C PHE A 270 4.09 19.48 6.38
N LEU A 271 3.01 19.23 5.60
CA LEU A 271 2.64 20.09 4.48
C LEU A 271 2.27 21.52 4.94
N SER A 272 1.75 21.67 6.15
CA SER A 272 1.48 22.98 6.75
C SER A 272 2.75 23.68 7.22
N LEU A 273 3.75 22.91 7.68
CA LEU A 273 5.06 23.44 8.09
C LEU A 273 5.78 24.10 6.91
N ILE A 274 5.81 23.42 5.75
CA ILE A 274 6.40 23.97 4.51
C ILE A 274 5.50 25.00 3.80
N GLY A 275 4.27 25.22 4.31
CA GLY A 275 3.36 26.25 3.78
C GLY A 275 2.55 25.83 2.54
N VAL A 276 2.65 24.58 2.09
CA VAL A 276 1.88 24.06 0.95
C VAL A 276 0.41 23.87 1.32
N LEU A 277 0.15 23.42 2.55
CA LEU A 277 -1.20 23.14 3.03
C LEU A 277 -1.65 24.23 4.03
N THR A 278 -2.84 24.77 3.80
CA THR A 278 -3.45 25.75 4.72
C THR A 278 -4.76 25.19 5.29
N PRO A 279 -5.13 25.56 6.53
CA PRO A 279 -6.42 25.16 7.10
C PRO A 279 -7.61 25.60 6.27
N GLN A 280 -7.50 26.77 5.61
CA GLN A 280 -8.52 27.28 4.71
C GLN A 280 -8.70 26.37 3.48
N PHE A 281 -7.62 25.90 2.90
CA PHE A 281 -7.66 24.95 1.77
C PHE A 281 -8.35 23.65 2.18
N LEU A 282 -7.96 23.03 3.29
CA LEU A 282 -8.60 21.82 3.80
C LEU A 282 -10.10 22.03 4.04
N ARG A 283 -10.49 23.15 4.67
CA ARG A 283 -11.90 23.48 4.92
C ARG A 283 -12.68 23.71 3.63
N SER A 284 -12.13 24.42 2.66
CA SER A 284 -12.79 24.69 1.38
C SER A 284 -12.96 23.42 0.53
N LYS A 285 -12.03 22.46 0.65
CA LYS A 285 -12.05 21.17 -0.05
C LYS A 285 -12.67 20.03 0.75
N ARG A 286 -13.28 20.34 1.91
CA ARG A 286 -13.86 19.34 2.84
C ARG A 286 -14.80 18.34 2.16
N ARG A 287 -15.67 18.82 1.27
CA ARG A 287 -16.59 17.94 0.51
C ARG A 287 -15.88 16.87 -0.31
N TYR A 288 -14.75 17.19 -0.91
CA TYR A 288 -13.94 16.23 -1.67
C TYR A 288 -13.19 15.26 -0.75
N GLY A 289 -12.66 15.78 0.37
CA GLY A 289 -12.02 14.92 1.38
C GLY A 289 -13.00 13.90 1.95
N ILE A 290 -14.21 14.31 2.31
CA ILE A 290 -15.27 13.42 2.77
C ILE A 290 -15.60 12.37 1.70
N LEU A 291 -15.80 12.80 0.44
CA LEU A 291 -16.09 11.90 -0.66
C LEU A 291 -15.01 10.83 -0.85
N ILE A 292 -13.73 11.23 -0.84
CA ILE A 292 -12.60 10.30 -0.97
C ILE A 292 -12.59 9.28 0.19
N LEU A 293 -12.81 9.74 1.42
CA LEU A 293 -12.86 8.85 2.59
C LEU A 293 -14.02 7.86 2.52
N PHE A 294 -15.18 8.27 2.00
CA PHE A 294 -16.30 7.37 1.74
C PHE A 294 -16.00 6.36 0.63
N ILE A 295 -15.28 6.75 -0.42
CA ILE A 295 -14.81 5.82 -1.46
C ILE A 295 -13.82 4.81 -0.87
N VAL A 296 -12.87 5.26 -0.05
CA VAL A 296 -11.94 4.36 0.65
C VAL A 296 -12.70 3.37 1.53
N ALA A 297 -13.67 3.85 2.33
CA ALA A 297 -14.50 2.98 3.15
C ALA A 297 -15.27 1.96 2.30
N ALA A 298 -15.85 2.38 1.16
CA ALA A 298 -16.62 1.50 0.26
C ALA A 298 -15.77 0.42 -0.43
N VAL A 299 -14.50 0.70 -0.69
CA VAL A 299 -13.56 -0.30 -1.26
C VAL A 299 -13.18 -1.37 -0.22
N LEU A 300 -13.16 -0.98 1.07
CA LEU A 300 -12.74 -1.86 2.17
C LEU A 300 -13.84 -2.75 2.72
N THR A 301 -15.09 -2.33 2.57
CA THR A 301 -16.25 -3.06 3.10
C THR A 301 -17.06 -3.69 1.98
N PRO A 302 -17.79 -4.78 2.28
CA PRO A 302 -18.90 -5.20 1.44
C PRO A 302 -19.84 -4.02 1.17
N PRO A 303 -20.58 -4.00 0.05
CA PRO A 303 -21.45 -2.88 -0.32
C PRO A 303 -22.69 -2.80 0.57
N ASP A 304 -22.50 -2.47 1.85
CA ASP A 304 -23.57 -2.21 2.81
C ASP A 304 -23.36 -0.86 3.53
N ALA A 305 -24.44 -0.12 3.71
CA ALA A 305 -24.39 1.23 4.27
C ALA A 305 -23.92 1.25 5.73
N PHE A 306 -24.19 0.20 6.51
CA PHE A 306 -23.82 0.16 7.92
C PHE A 306 -22.30 0.01 8.13
N SER A 307 -21.68 -1.01 7.50
CA SER A 307 -20.23 -1.21 7.58
C SER A 307 -19.46 -0.02 7.01
N GLN A 308 -19.95 0.54 5.89
CA GLN A 308 -19.36 1.72 5.28
C GLN A 308 -19.38 2.92 6.22
N MET A 309 -20.52 3.20 6.88
CA MET A 309 -20.63 4.29 7.85
C MET A 309 -19.73 4.05 9.07
N MET A 310 -19.69 2.82 9.57
CA MET A 310 -18.84 2.44 10.70
C MET A 310 -17.36 2.72 10.43
N LEU A 311 -16.88 2.46 9.22
CA LEU A 311 -15.51 2.79 8.83
C LEU A 311 -15.33 4.29 8.54
N ALA A 312 -16.30 4.92 7.88
CA ALA A 312 -16.19 6.33 7.47
C ALA A 312 -16.10 7.29 8.66
N ILE A 313 -16.81 7.02 9.76
CA ILE A 313 -16.83 7.91 10.92
C ILE A 313 -15.44 8.14 11.53
N PRO A 314 -14.63 7.12 11.88
CA PRO A 314 -13.26 7.32 12.35
C PRO A 314 -12.38 8.07 11.35
N LEU A 315 -12.52 7.75 10.06
CA LEU A 315 -11.75 8.41 9.00
C LEU A 315 -12.08 9.91 8.91
N LEU A 316 -13.35 10.27 9.06
CA LEU A 316 -13.79 11.67 9.10
C LEU A 316 -13.24 12.41 10.32
N ILE A 317 -13.22 11.76 11.50
CA ILE A 317 -12.63 12.34 12.71
C ILE A 317 -11.14 12.63 12.49
N LEU A 318 -10.40 11.72 11.87
CA LEU A 318 -8.98 11.94 11.55
C LEU A 318 -8.78 13.10 10.58
N TYR A 319 -9.67 13.25 9.59
CA TYR A 319 -9.63 14.38 8.68
C TYR A 319 -9.83 15.73 9.43
N GLU A 320 -10.79 15.79 10.36
CA GLU A 320 -10.99 16.98 11.20
C GLU A 320 -9.77 17.26 12.10
N ILE A 321 -9.18 16.21 12.69
CA ILE A 321 -7.93 16.33 13.45
C ILE A 321 -6.82 16.91 12.57
N SER A 322 -6.71 16.48 11.30
CA SER A 322 -5.74 17.02 10.36
C SER A 322 -5.93 18.51 10.09
N ILE A 323 -7.17 18.97 10.01
CA ILE A 323 -7.49 20.42 9.90
C ILE A 323 -7.05 21.17 11.15
N LEU A 324 -7.30 20.61 12.35
CA LEU A 324 -6.89 21.24 13.63
C LEU A 324 -5.37 21.31 13.75
N VAL A 325 -4.65 20.24 13.37
CA VAL A 325 -3.18 20.20 13.34
C VAL A 325 -2.62 21.27 12.40
N SER A 326 -3.15 21.37 11.18
CA SER A 326 -2.76 22.39 10.20
C SER A 326 -3.00 23.81 10.75
N ALA A 327 -4.14 24.04 11.44
CA ALA A 327 -4.46 25.34 12.05
C ALA A 327 -3.51 25.69 13.21
N ALA A 328 -3.11 24.71 14.02
CA ALA A 328 -2.15 24.90 15.11
C ALA A 328 -0.75 25.30 14.58
N VAL A 329 -0.28 24.63 13.51
CA VAL A 329 0.99 24.96 12.85
C VAL A 329 0.96 26.39 12.29
N GLN A 330 -0.10 26.77 11.60
CA GLN A 330 -0.20 28.11 11.00
C GLN A 330 -0.27 29.21 12.08
N ARG A 331 -0.99 28.97 13.19
CA ARG A 331 -1.02 29.91 14.32
C ARG A 331 0.37 30.13 14.93
N LYS A 332 1.14 29.04 15.11
CA LYS A 332 2.49 29.10 15.65
C LYS A 332 3.43 29.86 14.72
N ARG A 333 3.28 29.68 13.40
CA ARG A 333 4.06 30.39 12.39
C ARG A 333 3.80 31.90 12.44
N LYS A 334 2.52 32.32 12.43
CA LYS A 334 2.12 33.73 12.51
C LYS A 334 2.62 34.42 13.78
N ARG A 335 2.58 33.73 14.93
CA ARG A 335 3.13 34.27 16.19
C ARG A 335 4.62 34.55 16.08
N ARG A 336 5.39 33.63 15.50
CA ARG A 336 6.82 33.79 15.31
C ARG A 336 7.18 34.91 14.32
N GLU A 337 6.34 35.15 13.33
CA GLU A 337 6.48 36.25 12.37
C GLU A 337 6.24 37.59 13.10
N ALA A 338 5.18 37.71 13.91
CA ALA A 338 4.87 38.89 14.71
C ALA A 338 5.89 39.21 15.84
N GLU A 339 6.61 38.20 16.35
CA GLU A 339 7.68 38.38 17.34
C GLU A 339 9.01 38.85 16.72
N ARG A 340 9.11 38.90 15.40
CA ARG A 340 10.29 39.32 14.65
C ARG A 340 10.18 40.72 14.04
N GLU A 341 8.96 41.26 13.95
CA GLU A 341 8.65 42.63 13.58
C GLU A 341 8.72 43.55 14.82
#